data_5751bd5c28ecf8b9c8ca20e7e2636a99
#
_entry.id   5751bd5c28ecf8b9c8ca20e7e2636a99
#
_cell.length_a   1.000
_cell.length_b   1.000
_cell.length_c   1.000
_cell.angle_alpha   90.00
_cell.angle_beta   90.00
_cell.angle_gamma   90.00
#
_symmetry.space_group_name_H-M   'P 1'
#
loop_
_entity.id
_entity.type
_entity.pdbx_description
1 polymer ?
#
loop_
_entity_poly.entity_id
_entity_poly.type
_entity_poly.pdbx_seq_one_letter_code
_entity_poly.pdbx_strand_id
1 'polypeptide(L)'
;MKEVKRPVVSVVVPVYNTEPFLAECLHSLEKQTLTDIEIILVNDGSTDNSGRLLREYAGKDARFVYVEQENQGLSAARNTGMEHASGHYLAFLDSDDWLAENALQVLCAIAAKTRTDIVSGNTLAVHADGQVQSWERRGRELFATGTVVSGSTYFSRVMDCRCYVPMVYNYLYRRDFIEQNGFRFEPGLVHEDELWTPQVLTLSLIHISEPTR
;
A
#
# COMPACT_ATOMS: atom_id res chain seq x y z
N MET A 1 -25.36 -14.17 -16.07
CA MET A 1 -24.81 -13.30 -15.02
C MET A 1 -23.71 -12.47 -15.66
N LYS A 2 -23.76 -11.14 -15.61
CA LYS A 2 -22.62 -10.32 -16.04
C LYS A 2 -21.46 -10.61 -15.09
N GLU A 3 -20.34 -11.03 -15.63
CA GLU A 3 -19.10 -11.16 -14.86
C GLU A 3 -18.78 -9.78 -14.26
N VAL A 4 -18.79 -9.69 -12.94
CA VAL A 4 -18.41 -8.41 -12.26
C VAL A 4 -16.91 -8.29 -12.48
N LYS A 5 -16.51 -7.36 -13.33
CA LYS A 5 -15.10 -7.08 -13.60
C LYS A 5 -14.44 -6.63 -12.30
N ARG A 6 -13.44 -7.38 -11.84
CA ARG A 6 -12.66 -7.02 -10.66
C ARG A 6 -11.71 -5.88 -11.00
N PRO A 7 -11.54 -4.89 -10.11
CA PRO A 7 -10.51 -3.86 -10.26
C PRO A 7 -9.10 -4.48 -10.38
N VAL A 8 -8.19 -3.77 -11.02
CA VAL A 8 -6.78 -4.21 -11.09
C VAL A 8 -6.14 -4.17 -9.71
N VAL A 9 -6.38 -3.11 -8.94
CA VAL A 9 -5.82 -2.94 -7.60
C VAL A 9 -6.83 -2.32 -6.64
N SER A 10 -6.84 -2.82 -5.40
CA SER A 10 -7.49 -2.20 -4.25
C SER A 10 -6.43 -1.45 -3.44
N VAL A 11 -6.65 -0.16 -3.22
CA VAL A 11 -5.80 0.66 -2.34
C VAL A 11 -6.52 0.85 -1.01
N VAL A 12 -5.94 0.36 0.08
CA VAL A 12 -6.47 0.53 1.44
C VAL A 12 -5.84 1.76 2.08
N VAL A 13 -6.69 2.69 2.50
CA VAL A 13 -6.29 3.93 3.18
C VAL A 13 -6.92 3.96 4.57
N PRO A 14 -6.18 3.58 5.62
CA PRO A 14 -6.65 3.74 7.00
C PRO A 14 -6.56 5.21 7.40
N VAL A 15 -7.61 5.72 8.05
CA VAL A 15 -7.71 7.15 8.41
C VAL A 15 -8.16 7.30 9.86
N TYR A 16 -7.34 8.00 10.66
CA TYR A 16 -7.70 8.41 12.00
C TYR A 16 -7.10 9.77 12.33
N ASN A 17 -7.93 10.82 12.39
CA ASN A 17 -7.53 12.19 12.75
C ASN A 17 -6.35 12.74 11.93
N THR A 18 -6.43 12.64 10.60
CA THR A 18 -5.39 13.11 9.66
C THR A 18 -5.88 14.26 8.76
N GLU A 19 -6.87 15.01 9.19
CA GLU A 19 -7.47 16.12 8.43
C GLU A 19 -6.44 17.03 7.72
N PRO A 20 -5.31 17.44 8.33
CA PRO A 20 -4.37 18.36 7.70
C PRO A 20 -3.67 17.81 6.43
N PHE A 21 -3.56 16.49 6.31
CA PHE A 21 -2.80 15.82 5.24
C PHE A 21 -3.71 15.11 4.25
N LEU A 22 -4.91 14.74 4.69
CA LEU A 22 -5.82 13.84 3.99
C LEU A 22 -6.21 14.33 2.60
N ALA A 23 -6.34 15.63 2.40
CA ALA A 23 -6.72 16.19 1.09
C ALA A 23 -5.66 15.90 0.01
N GLU A 24 -4.38 15.98 0.34
CA GLU A 24 -3.27 15.67 -0.58
C GLU A 24 -3.20 14.18 -0.90
N CYS A 25 -3.37 13.33 0.11
CA CYS A 25 -3.46 11.89 -0.05
C CYS A 25 -4.56 11.51 -1.04
N LEU A 26 -5.81 11.95 -0.79
CA LEU A 26 -6.97 11.63 -1.63
C LEU A 26 -6.82 12.18 -3.05
N HIS A 27 -6.28 13.39 -3.21
CA HIS A 27 -6.03 13.98 -4.52
C HIS A 27 -5.01 13.16 -5.33
N SER A 28 -3.96 12.62 -4.70
CA SER A 28 -2.98 11.77 -5.35
C SER A 28 -3.60 10.47 -5.90
N LEU A 29 -4.58 9.92 -5.20
CA LEU A 29 -5.34 8.73 -5.62
C LEU A 29 -6.33 9.07 -6.75
N GLU A 30 -7.00 10.23 -6.68
CA GLU A 30 -7.88 10.72 -7.75
C GLU A 30 -7.11 10.84 -9.08
N LYS A 31 -5.84 11.29 -9.02
CA LYS A 31 -4.96 11.57 -10.17
C LYS A 31 -4.26 10.33 -10.74
N GLN A 32 -4.44 9.14 -10.17
CA GLN A 32 -3.79 7.96 -10.68
C GLN A 32 -4.12 7.70 -12.15
N THR A 33 -3.09 7.47 -12.96
CA THR A 33 -3.24 7.16 -14.39
C THR A 33 -3.89 5.80 -14.65
N LEU A 34 -3.76 4.85 -13.72
CA LEU A 34 -4.52 3.61 -13.71
C LEU A 34 -5.93 3.88 -13.19
N THR A 35 -6.94 3.79 -14.05
CA THR A 35 -8.33 4.11 -13.70
C THR A 35 -9.14 2.93 -13.18
N ASP A 36 -8.74 1.68 -13.50
CA ASP A 36 -9.40 0.45 -13.07
C ASP A 36 -8.94 0.05 -11.65
N ILE A 37 -9.26 0.90 -10.68
CA ILE A 37 -8.87 0.77 -9.27
C ILE A 37 -10.07 0.96 -8.36
N GLU A 38 -10.02 0.41 -7.17
CA GLU A 38 -10.89 0.79 -6.05
C GLU A 38 -10.02 1.33 -4.90
N ILE A 39 -10.54 2.30 -4.17
CA ILE A 39 -9.86 2.99 -3.08
C ILE A 39 -10.75 2.85 -1.84
N ILE A 40 -10.31 2.06 -0.89
CA ILE A 40 -11.07 1.72 0.31
C ILE A 40 -10.61 2.64 1.43
N LEU A 41 -11.45 3.63 1.73
CA LEU A 41 -11.22 4.63 2.77
C LEU A 41 -11.80 4.13 4.09
N VAL A 42 -10.96 3.70 5.00
CA VAL A 42 -11.40 3.19 6.30
C VAL A 42 -11.26 4.28 7.36
N ASN A 43 -12.39 4.88 7.75
CA ASN A 43 -12.46 5.83 8.86
C ASN A 43 -12.50 5.06 10.19
N ASP A 44 -11.39 5.05 10.90
CA ASP A 44 -11.24 4.37 12.20
C ASP A 44 -11.69 5.26 13.36
N GLY A 45 -12.93 5.79 13.26
CA GLY A 45 -13.54 6.59 14.34
C GLY A 45 -12.92 7.97 14.50
N SER A 46 -12.53 8.66 13.42
CA SER A 46 -11.99 10.02 13.47
C SER A 46 -12.97 11.01 14.13
N THR A 47 -12.43 11.89 14.98
CA THR A 47 -13.16 12.94 15.70
C THR A 47 -12.99 14.33 15.09
N ASP A 48 -12.07 14.47 14.12
CA ASP A 48 -11.87 15.67 13.31
C ASP A 48 -12.72 15.66 12.02
N ASN A 49 -12.44 16.54 11.05
CA ASN A 49 -13.19 16.58 9.78
C ASN A 49 -12.80 15.47 8.78
N SER A 50 -11.87 14.55 9.11
CA SER A 50 -11.45 13.48 8.21
C SER A 50 -12.65 12.69 7.69
N GLY A 51 -13.55 12.20 8.57
CA GLY A 51 -14.71 11.43 8.15
C GLY A 51 -15.66 12.19 7.21
N ARG A 52 -15.79 13.52 7.34
CA ARG A 52 -16.56 14.34 6.39
C ARG A 52 -15.89 14.38 5.02
N LEU A 53 -14.58 14.59 5.00
CA LEU A 53 -13.81 14.67 3.75
C LEU A 53 -13.85 13.34 2.98
N LEU A 54 -13.70 12.21 3.67
CA LEU A 54 -13.81 10.88 3.06
C LEU A 54 -15.17 10.66 2.39
N ARG A 55 -16.27 11.01 3.06
CA ARG A 55 -17.63 10.91 2.48
C ARG A 55 -17.81 11.80 1.26
N GLU A 56 -17.22 12.98 1.25
CA GLU A 56 -17.25 13.89 0.09
C GLU A 56 -16.57 13.28 -1.14
N TYR A 57 -15.39 12.65 -0.97
CA TYR A 57 -14.69 11.99 -2.08
C TYR A 57 -15.47 10.76 -2.57
N ALA A 58 -15.94 9.90 -1.67
CA ALA A 58 -16.75 8.75 -2.03
C ALA A 58 -18.07 9.11 -2.75
N GLY A 59 -18.64 10.28 -2.43
CA GLY A 59 -19.83 10.79 -3.12
C GLY A 59 -19.57 11.35 -4.52
N LYS A 60 -18.32 11.71 -4.86
CA LYS A 60 -17.94 12.33 -6.15
C LYS A 60 -17.37 11.33 -7.15
N ASP A 61 -16.68 10.31 -6.70
CA ASP A 61 -15.97 9.34 -7.55
C ASP A 61 -16.25 7.92 -7.08
N ALA A 62 -16.88 7.11 -7.92
CA ALA A 62 -17.30 5.75 -7.61
C ALA A 62 -16.13 4.78 -7.34
N ARG A 63 -14.89 5.17 -7.60
CA ARG A 63 -13.70 4.39 -7.24
C ARG A 63 -13.44 4.41 -5.73
N PHE A 64 -13.93 5.42 -5.01
CA PHE A 64 -13.76 5.57 -3.57
C PHE A 64 -14.88 4.89 -2.81
N VAL A 65 -14.54 3.92 -2.00
CA VAL A 65 -15.45 3.15 -1.12
C VAL A 65 -15.22 3.60 0.31
N TYR A 66 -16.23 4.23 0.93
CA TYR A 66 -16.16 4.65 2.33
C TYR A 66 -16.60 3.53 3.27
N VAL A 67 -15.76 3.24 4.25
CA VAL A 67 -16.03 2.29 5.34
C VAL A 67 -15.80 3.01 6.66
N GLU A 68 -16.71 2.86 7.60
CA GLU A 68 -16.62 3.45 8.94
C GLU A 68 -16.60 2.37 10.01
N GLN A 69 -15.75 2.52 10.99
CA GLN A 69 -15.71 1.66 12.17
C GLN A 69 -15.47 2.48 13.45
N GLU A 70 -15.77 1.91 14.61
CA GLU A 70 -15.28 2.44 15.88
C GLU A 70 -13.76 2.30 15.92
N ASN A 71 -13.06 3.23 16.60
CA ASN A 71 -11.59 3.20 16.67
C ASN A 71 -11.09 1.90 17.30
N GLN A 72 -10.35 1.13 16.51
CA GLN A 72 -9.71 -0.14 16.87
C GLN A 72 -8.22 -0.17 16.52
N GLY A 73 -7.69 0.96 16.05
CA GLY A 73 -6.28 1.13 15.68
C GLY A 73 -5.94 0.69 14.27
N LEU A 74 -4.72 1.04 13.86
CA LEU A 74 -4.23 0.95 12.48
C LEU A 74 -4.31 -0.48 11.91
N SER A 75 -3.92 -1.50 12.70
CA SER A 75 -4.02 -2.92 12.32
C SER A 75 -5.45 -3.31 11.94
N ALA A 76 -6.42 -2.95 12.78
CA ALA A 76 -7.82 -3.27 12.56
C ALA A 76 -8.36 -2.53 11.32
N ALA A 77 -8.02 -1.26 11.15
CA ALA A 77 -8.42 -0.47 9.99
C ALA A 77 -7.86 -1.06 8.67
N ARG A 78 -6.59 -1.48 8.65
CA ARG A 78 -6.02 -2.17 7.49
C ARG A 78 -6.70 -3.51 7.21
N ASN A 79 -6.98 -4.32 8.24
CA ASN A 79 -7.71 -5.58 8.09
C ASN A 79 -9.11 -5.36 7.52
N THR A 80 -9.85 -4.39 8.05
CA THR A 80 -11.17 -4.00 7.53
C THR A 80 -11.08 -3.60 6.05
N GLY A 81 -10.05 -2.82 5.67
CA GLY A 81 -9.82 -2.47 4.27
C GLY A 81 -9.53 -3.70 3.40
N MET A 82 -8.74 -4.65 3.90
CA MET A 82 -8.45 -5.92 3.19
C MET A 82 -9.72 -6.76 2.98
N GLU A 83 -10.64 -6.79 3.93
CA GLU A 83 -11.91 -7.52 3.83
C GLU A 83 -12.83 -6.94 2.75
N HIS A 84 -12.76 -5.63 2.51
CA HIS A 84 -13.52 -4.95 1.47
C HIS A 84 -12.83 -4.99 0.09
N ALA A 85 -11.55 -5.39 0.04
CA ALA A 85 -10.76 -5.42 -1.17
C ALA A 85 -11.22 -6.52 -2.15
N SER A 86 -11.47 -6.16 -3.42
CA SER A 86 -11.88 -7.07 -4.48
C SER A 86 -10.89 -7.16 -5.64
N GLY A 87 -9.91 -6.26 -5.71
CA GLY A 87 -8.90 -6.17 -6.76
C GLY A 87 -7.98 -7.39 -6.87
N HIS A 88 -7.30 -7.51 -8.00
CA HIS A 88 -6.28 -8.55 -8.20
C HIS A 88 -5.04 -8.31 -7.33
N TYR A 89 -4.70 -7.05 -7.16
CA TYR A 89 -3.61 -6.61 -6.30
C TYR A 89 -4.13 -5.80 -5.13
N LEU A 90 -3.32 -5.72 -4.08
CA LEU A 90 -3.56 -4.94 -2.87
C LEU A 90 -2.40 -3.98 -2.67
N ALA A 91 -2.70 -2.73 -2.36
CA ALA A 91 -1.75 -1.71 -1.93
C ALA A 91 -2.26 -1.04 -0.66
N PHE A 92 -1.35 -0.52 0.14
CA PHE A 92 -1.66 0.31 1.30
C PHE A 92 -1.12 1.72 1.08
N LEU A 93 -1.79 2.71 1.60
CA LEU A 93 -1.32 4.10 1.62
C LEU A 93 -1.73 4.72 2.95
N ASP A 94 -0.77 5.23 3.69
CA ASP A 94 -1.06 5.96 4.91
C ASP A 94 -1.66 7.33 4.56
N SER A 95 -2.60 7.81 5.36
CA SER A 95 -3.44 8.98 5.04
C SER A 95 -2.72 10.33 5.13
N ASP A 96 -1.46 10.33 5.54
CA ASP A 96 -0.53 11.47 5.55
C ASP A 96 0.54 11.41 4.45
N ASP A 97 0.48 10.37 3.59
CA ASP A 97 1.35 10.17 2.44
C ASP A 97 0.60 10.36 1.10
N TRP A 98 1.32 10.38 -0.03
CA TRP A 98 0.75 10.43 -1.37
C TRP A 98 1.50 9.57 -2.38
N LEU A 99 0.82 9.19 -3.46
CA LEU A 99 1.39 8.42 -4.56
C LEU A 99 1.74 9.31 -5.76
N ALA A 100 2.84 9.00 -6.45
CA ALA A 100 3.08 9.54 -7.79
C ALA A 100 1.95 9.13 -8.75
N GLU A 101 1.58 10.01 -9.70
CA GLU A 101 0.40 9.82 -10.57
C GLU A 101 0.40 8.50 -11.37
N ASN A 102 1.56 7.97 -11.71
CA ASN A 102 1.72 6.72 -12.46
C ASN A 102 2.12 5.50 -11.60
N ALA A 103 2.20 5.64 -10.27
CA ALA A 103 2.73 4.62 -9.38
C ALA A 103 1.99 3.28 -9.52
N LEU A 104 0.67 3.29 -9.40
CA LEU A 104 -0.13 2.06 -9.50
C LEU A 104 -0.03 1.44 -10.89
N GLN A 105 -0.02 2.25 -11.96
CA GLN A 105 0.11 1.73 -13.33
C GLN A 105 1.43 0.98 -13.52
N VAL A 106 2.54 1.55 -13.06
CA VAL A 106 3.88 0.96 -13.20
C VAL A 106 3.98 -0.33 -12.37
N LEU A 107 3.58 -0.29 -11.10
CA LEU A 107 3.67 -1.45 -10.21
C LEU A 107 2.79 -2.61 -10.69
N CYS A 108 1.55 -2.34 -11.10
CA CYS A 108 0.65 -3.37 -11.63
C CYS A 108 1.12 -3.95 -12.96
N ALA A 109 1.70 -3.14 -13.85
CA ALA A 109 2.27 -3.62 -15.11
C ALA A 109 3.45 -4.57 -14.86
N ILE A 110 4.31 -4.26 -13.89
CA ILE A 110 5.42 -5.12 -13.47
C ILE A 110 4.87 -6.44 -12.88
N ALA A 111 3.94 -6.36 -11.94
CA ALA A 111 3.35 -7.53 -11.29
C ALA A 111 2.70 -8.48 -12.32
N ALA A 112 1.95 -7.96 -13.27
CA ALA A 112 1.31 -8.73 -14.33
C ALA A 112 2.34 -9.42 -15.25
N LYS A 113 3.45 -8.75 -15.57
CA LYS A 113 4.53 -9.28 -16.43
C LYS A 113 5.34 -10.37 -15.72
N THR A 114 5.66 -10.18 -14.45
CA THR A 114 6.59 -11.04 -13.71
C THR A 114 5.89 -12.18 -12.96
N ARG A 115 4.57 -12.04 -12.73
CA ARG A 115 3.75 -12.97 -11.95
C ARG A 115 4.30 -13.22 -10.55
N THR A 116 4.94 -12.21 -9.96
CA THR A 116 5.46 -12.26 -8.60
C THR A 116 4.34 -12.04 -7.58
N ASP A 117 4.58 -12.47 -6.34
CA ASP A 117 3.62 -12.26 -5.25
C ASP A 117 3.67 -10.82 -4.75
N ILE A 118 4.86 -10.21 -4.85
CA ILE A 118 5.12 -8.85 -4.39
C ILE A 118 5.95 -8.10 -5.44
N VAL A 119 5.63 -6.82 -5.61
CA VAL A 119 6.49 -5.85 -6.29
C VAL A 119 6.92 -4.81 -5.28
N SER A 120 8.23 -4.67 -5.07
CA SER A 120 8.78 -3.62 -4.22
C SER A 120 8.75 -2.28 -4.94
N GLY A 121 8.06 -1.30 -4.38
CA GLY A 121 8.06 0.09 -4.82
C GLY A 121 9.26 0.88 -4.31
N ASN A 122 9.24 2.19 -4.50
CA ASN A 122 10.21 3.14 -3.95
C ASN A 122 9.49 4.24 -3.18
N THR A 123 10.01 4.60 -2.03
CA THR A 123 9.49 5.69 -1.22
C THR A 123 10.50 6.84 -1.18
N LEU A 124 9.98 8.05 -1.33
CA LEU A 124 10.72 9.29 -1.21
C LEU A 124 10.22 10.04 0.02
N ALA A 125 11.12 10.46 0.89
CA ALA A 125 10.77 11.42 1.92
C ALA A 125 10.86 12.84 1.32
N VAL A 126 9.79 13.60 1.45
CA VAL A 126 9.74 15.01 1.08
C VAL A 126 9.75 15.83 2.35
N HIS A 127 10.81 16.62 2.55
CA HIS A 127 10.96 17.47 3.71
C HIS A 127 10.20 18.79 3.53
N ALA A 128 9.86 19.46 4.63
CA ALA A 128 9.12 20.72 4.62
C ALA A 128 9.81 21.85 3.82
N ASP A 129 11.12 21.78 3.62
CA ASP A 129 11.92 22.69 2.79
C ASP A 129 11.94 22.31 1.29
N GLY A 130 11.19 21.27 0.91
CA GLY A 130 11.11 20.75 -0.46
C GLY A 130 12.28 19.84 -0.85
N GLN A 131 13.21 19.53 0.05
CA GLN A 131 14.23 18.53 -0.23
C GLN A 131 13.61 17.13 -0.33
N VAL A 132 14.06 16.37 -1.35
CA VAL A 132 13.59 14.99 -1.59
C VAL A 132 14.72 14.03 -1.28
N GLN A 133 14.48 13.07 -0.40
CA GLN A 133 15.42 12.04 -0.02
C GLN A 133 14.85 10.65 -0.30
N SER A 134 15.61 9.79 -0.98
CA SER A 134 15.24 8.38 -1.09
C SER A 134 15.63 7.64 0.19
N TRP A 135 14.66 7.01 0.84
CA TRP A 135 14.88 6.22 2.05
C TRP A 135 15.63 4.91 1.76
N GLU A 136 15.49 4.37 0.56
CA GLU A 136 15.94 3.00 0.21
C GLU A 136 17.32 2.92 -0.45
N ARG A 137 18.12 4.00 -0.44
CA ARG A 137 19.42 4.01 -1.16
C ARG A 137 20.33 2.81 -0.85
N ARG A 138 20.33 2.29 0.39
CA ARG A 138 21.22 1.20 0.79
C ARG A 138 20.73 -0.20 0.39
N GLY A 139 19.43 -0.44 0.36
CA GLY A 139 18.87 -1.76 0.01
C GLY A 139 18.86 -2.07 -1.47
N ARG A 140 18.82 -1.04 -2.33
CA ARG A 140 18.78 -1.20 -3.79
C ARG A 140 20.09 -1.61 -4.42
N GLU A 141 21.19 -1.24 -3.82
CA GLU A 141 22.52 -1.68 -4.28
C GLU A 141 22.72 -3.21 -4.13
N LEU A 142 21.88 -3.86 -3.29
CA LEU A 142 21.93 -5.31 -3.08
C LEU A 142 21.37 -6.13 -4.25
N PHE A 143 20.48 -5.52 -5.03
CA PHE A 143 19.82 -6.18 -6.15
C PHE A 143 19.76 -5.25 -7.34
N ALA A 144 20.09 -5.78 -8.52
CA ALA A 144 19.87 -5.05 -9.75
C ALA A 144 18.34 -4.83 -9.95
N THR A 145 17.97 -3.65 -10.42
CA THR A 145 16.59 -3.35 -10.83
C THR A 145 16.09 -4.38 -11.85
N GLY A 146 14.86 -4.80 -11.70
CA GLY A 146 14.27 -5.84 -12.55
C GLY A 146 14.55 -7.27 -12.07
N THR A 147 15.29 -7.44 -10.96
CA THR A 147 15.58 -8.76 -10.40
C THR A 147 14.34 -9.36 -9.74
N VAL A 148 14.11 -10.65 -9.97
CA VAL A 148 13.13 -11.47 -9.24
C VAL A 148 13.89 -12.40 -8.32
N VAL A 149 13.55 -12.38 -7.03
CA VAL A 149 14.18 -13.21 -5.99
C VAL A 149 13.14 -13.81 -5.06
N SER A 150 13.49 -14.91 -4.37
CA SER A 150 12.67 -15.37 -3.26
C SER A 150 12.69 -14.35 -2.13
N GLY A 151 11.54 -14.17 -1.45
CA GLY A 151 11.43 -13.22 -0.36
C GLY A 151 12.37 -13.55 0.81
N SER A 152 12.66 -14.83 1.05
CA SER A 152 13.65 -15.24 2.03
C SER A 152 15.07 -14.75 1.67
N THR A 153 15.46 -14.82 0.39
CA THR A 153 16.73 -14.27 -0.09
C THR A 153 16.76 -12.74 0.03
N TYR A 154 15.66 -12.09 -0.35
CA TYR A 154 15.52 -10.64 -0.20
C TYR A 154 15.67 -10.23 1.26
N PHE A 155 14.87 -10.84 2.14
CA PHE A 155 14.84 -10.52 3.57
C PHE A 155 16.19 -10.73 4.24
N SER A 156 16.86 -11.88 4.00
CA SER A 156 18.19 -12.13 4.53
C SER A 156 19.19 -11.03 4.15
N ARG A 157 19.25 -10.65 2.87
CA ARG A 157 20.20 -9.63 2.40
C ARG A 157 19.93 -8.24 2.98
N VAL A 158 18.66 -7.81 3.07
CA VAL A 158 18.33 -6.49 3.63
C VAL A 158 18.59 -6.44 5.15
N MET A 159 18.46 -7.57 5.84
CA MET A 159 18.85 -7.70 7.26
C MET A 159 20.37 -7.63 7.43
N ASP A 160 21.13 -8.34 6.62
CA ASP A 160 22.61 -8.37 6.69
C ASP A 160 23.22 -6.97 6.47
N CYS A 161 22.65 -6.18 5.55
CA CYS A 161 23.12 -4.81 5.31
C CYS A 161 22.50 -3.76 6.27
N ARG A 162 21.63 -4.18 7.17
CA ARG A 162 20.88 -3.27 8.09
C ARG A 162 20.11 -2.19 7.35
N CYS A 163 19.54 -2.53 6.18
CA CYS A 163 18.76 -1.63 5.34
C CYS A 163 17.30 -2.09 5.20
N TYR A 164 16.86 -2.98 6.06
CA TYR A 164 15.47 -3.39 6.12
C TYR A 164 14.56 -2.25 6.58
N VAL A 165 13.47 -2.07 5.84
CA VAL A 165 12.41 -1.09 6.13
C VAL A 165 11.09 -1.85 6.14
N PRO A 166 10.38 -1.94 7.26
CA PRO A 166 9.17 -2.77 7.40
C PRO A 166 7.93 -2.18 6.72
N MET A 167 7.99 -0.97 6.18
CA MET A 167 6.84 -0.20 5.71
C MET A 167 5.98 -0.94 4.70
N VAL A 168 4.74 -1.24 5.06
CA VAL A 168 3.77 -1.99 4.26
C VAL A 168 3.41 -1.28 2.94
N TYR A 169 3.42 0.04 2.91
CA TYR A 169 3.09 0.83 1.72
C TYR A 169 4.18 0.85 0.64
N ASN A 170 5.35 0.28 0.91
CA ASN A 170 6.42 0.14 -0.08
C ASN A 170 6.15 -0.96 -1.11
N TYR A 171 5.10 -1.74 -0.97
CA TYR A 171 4.89 -2.94 -1.75
C TYR A 171 3.50 -2.98 -2.38
N LEU A 172 3.44 -3.52 -3.61
CA LEU A 172 2.21 -4.01 -4.21
C LEU A 172 2.15 -5.53 -3.99
N TYR A 173 1.04 -6.03 -3.48
CA TYR A 173 0.85 -7.43 -3.13
C TYR A 173 -0.16 -8.09 -4.06
N ARG A 174 0.08 -9.33 -4.48
CA ARG A 174 -0.94 -10.15 -5.11
C ARG A 174 -1.97 -10.58 -4.06
N ARG A 175 -3.21 -10.13 -4.19
CA ARG A 175 -4.25 -10.33 -3.17
C ARG A 175 -4.48 -11.81 -2.85
N ASP A 176 -4.58 -12.67 -3.88
CA ASP A 176 -4.76 -14.11 -3.69
C ASP A 176 -3.62 -14.74 -2.86
N PHE A 177 -2.39 -14.24 -2.96
CA PHE A 177 -1.27 -14.70 -2.13
C PHE A 177 -1.46 -14.33 -0.66
N ILE A 178 -1.93 -13.12 -0.39
CA ILE A 178 -2.24 -12.67 0.98
C ILE A 178 -3.36 -13.50 1.58
N GLU A 179 -4.44 -13.74 0.83
CA GLU A 179 -5.61 -14.50 1.28
C GLU A 179 -5.29 -15.99 1.51
N GLN A 180 -4.60 -16.64 0.58
CA GLN A 180 -4.24 -18.06 0.68
C GLN A 180 -3.35 -18.38 1.88
N ASN A 181 -2.51 -17.43 2.30
CA ASN A 181 -1.64 -17.59 3.46
C ASN A 181 -2.26 -17.04 4.76
N GLY A 182 -3.47 -16.48 4.70
CA GLY A 182 -4.18 -15.97 5.86
C GLY A 182 -3.50 -14.78 6.55
N PHE A 183 -2.69 -13.99 5.82
CA PHE A 183 -2.00 -12.85 6.42
C PHE A 183 -2.97 -11.78 6.89
N ARG A 184 -2.84 -11.38 8.15
CA ARG A 184 -3.59 -10.29 8.78
C ARG A 184 -2.67 -9.50 9.69
N PHE A 185 -2.95 -8.21 9.83
CA PHE A 185 -2.30 -7.37 10.84
C PHE A 185 -2.79 -7.76 12.23
N GLU A 186 -1.88 -7.87 13.18
CA GLU A 186 -2.23 -8.20 14.58
C GLU A 186 -2.81 -6.95 15.26
N PRO A 187 -4.09 -6.99 15.72
CA PRO A 187 -4.68 -5.84 16.41
C PRO A 187 -3.95 -5.50 17.71
N GLY A 188 -3.88 -4.20 18.01
CA GLY A 188 -3.29 -3.71 19.26
C GLY A 188 -1.75 -3.63 19.28
N LEU A 189 -1.07 -4.03 18.22
CA LEU A 189 0.37 -3.80 18.10
C LEU A 189 0.66 -2.36 17.66
N VAL A 190 1.71 -1.78 18.27
CA VAL A 190 2.40 -0.58 17.77
C VAL A 190 3.52 -1.07 16.86
N HIS A 191 3.68 -0.46 15.68
CA HIS A 191 4.59 -0.94 14.62
C HIS A 191 4.21 -2.35 14.12
N GLU A 192 2.95 -2.52 13.77
CA GLU A 192 2.37 -3.78 13.28
C GLU A 192 3.02 -4.29 11.99
N ASP A 193 3.59 -3.40 11.21
CA ASP A 193 4.33 -3.68 9.98
C ASP A 193 5.66 -4.40 10.25
N GLU A 194 6.30 -4.20 11.41
CA GLU A 194 7.49 -4.95 11.83
C GLU A 194 7.21 -6.45 12.04
N LEU A 195 5.96 -6.82 12.33
CA LEU A 195 5.54 -8.21 12.41
C LEU A 195 5.03 -8.73 11.06
N TRP A 196 4.12 -7.96 10.42
CA TRP A 196 3.41 -8.40 9.23
C TRP A 196 4.32 -8.49 8.00
N THR A 197 5.14 -7.47 7.75
CA THR A 197 5.97 -7.40 6.55
C THR A 197 6.99 -8.54 6.45
N PRO A 198 7.76 -8.92 7.49
CA PRO A 198 8.66 -10.08 7.42
C PRO A 198 7.94 -11.39 7.13
N GLN A 199 6.77 -11.62 7.70
CA GLN A 199 5.98 -12.84 7.46
C GLN A 199 5.59 -12.95 5.98
N VAL A 200 5.09 -11.86 5.40
CA VAL A 200 4.68 -11.80 4.01
C VAL A 200 5.88 -11.91 3.07
N LEU A 201 6.95 -11.17 3.34
CA LEU A 201 8.16 -11.18 2.51
C LEU A 201 8.78 -12.58 2.45
N THR A 202 8.96 -13.27 3.59
CA THR A 202 9.71 -14.54 3.63
C THR A 202 9.07 -15.67 2.82
N LEU A 203 7.76 -15.65 2.63
CA LEU A 203 7.02 -16.65 1.87
C LEU A 203 6.80 -16.29 0.39
N SER A 204 7.17 -15.08 -0.03
CA SER A 204 6.83 -14.52 -1.34
C SER A 204 7.91 -14.74 -2.40
N LEU A 205 7.51 -14.49 -3.66
CA LEU A 205 8.40 -14.18 -4.78
C LEU A 205 8.33 -12.68 -5.07
N ILE A 206 9.48 -11.99 -5.01
CA ILE A 206 9.55 -10.52 -5.04
C ILE A 206 10.22 -10.02 -6.32
N HIS A 207 9.64 -8.99 -6.94
CA HIS A 207 10.27 -8.20 -7.99
C HIS A 207 10.76 -6.87 -7.43
N ILE A 208 12.03 -6.52 -7.71
CA ILE A 208 12.63 -5.24 -7.33
C ILE A 208 12.39 -4.25 -8.46
N SER A 209 11.48 -3.28 -8.27
CA SER A 209 11.13 -2.31 -9.31
C SER A 209 12.13 -1.16 -9.41
N GLU A 210 12.08 -0.45 -10.54
CA GLU A 210 12.73 0.86 -10.68
C GLU A 210 12.03 1.93 -9.82
N PRO A 211 12.77 3.00 -9.43
CA PRO A 211 12.11 4.18 -8.86
C PRO A 211 11.06 4.69 -9.87
N THR A 212 9.82 4.79 -9.46
CA THR A 212 8.83 5.58 -10.19
C THR A 212 9.24 7.04 -10.06
N ARG A 213 9.70 7.64 -11.17
CA ARG A 213 10.03 9.08 -11.25
C ARG A 213 8.76 9.89 -11.31
#